data_75a0b77308cf63c6085bb4c18b5a9fa1
#
_entry.id   75a0b77308cf63c6085bb4c18b5a9fa1
#
_cell.length_a   1.000
_cell.length_b   1.000
_cell.length_c   1.000
_cell.angle_alpha   90.00
_cell.angle_beta   90.00
_cell.angle_gamma   90.00
#
_symmetry.space_group_name_H-M   'P 1'
#
loop_
_entity.id
_entity.type
_entity.pdbx_description
1 polymer ?
#
loop_
_entity_poly.entity_id
_entity_poly.type
_entity_poly.pdbx_seq_one_letter_code
_entity_poly.pdbx_strand_id
1 'polypeptide(L)'
;MAAESPFYMTKVECPICKTINEFETIKMGAYTESGHDTDFCPSGRTWRNPRYQAHNPLLYFVATCANCFYTREFNSNFKDWKDDGYFKTYRQKIVKEKHLDLLARADSVIKTIGQELDPNRYPNETAILKLLLAIIDESLNDKQIHLDLGRFYIRIGWLYREIENGENPNQQLIKGYMVDIEKEFSRLRDSLVTVEERLYSVERAAAQQFSDDKISAELKSILYPIKDKYDSETMAFRNLLSLVNGKIEALETIFREHKKSALGSDDNGLEPGFRSYRSFYDFMSGLSPRWDGIPKNEKEALKYAVSHYRTAFEEGRDIAEGNQQIQASYLIAELSRRIGDFDMAREYFNTTIRTGQEFIHRHKGDQGRTALARKILELAIEQGRTNLAEARTA
;
A
#
# COMPACT_ATOMS: atom_id res chain seq x y z
N MET A 1 7.83 -27.58 -7.78
CA MET A 1 7.47 -26.88 -9.02
C MET A 1 7.50 -25.40 -8.70
N ALA A 2 8.29 -24.58 -9.44
CA ALA A 2 8.26 -23.14 -9.27
C ALA A 2 6.84 -22.65 -9.59
N ALA A 3 6.23 -21.90 -8.67
CA ALA A 3 4.89 -21.37 -8.88
C ALA A 3 4.92 -20.46 -10.11
N GLU A 4 4.03 -20.71 -11.07
CA GLU A 4 3.95 -19.94 -12.32
C GLU A 4 3.66 -18.46 -12.00
N SER A 5 4.32 -17.54 -12.75
CA SER A 5 4.07 -16.11 -12.60
C SER A 5 2.59 -15.78 -12.84
N PRO A 6 1.92 -15.01 -11.98
CA PRO A 6 0.54 -14.59 -12.16
C PRO A 6 0.37 -13.50 -13.25
N PHE A 7 1.44 -13.11 -13.94
CA PHE A 7 1.43 -12.05 -14.93
C PHE A 7 1.78 -12.52 -16.32
N TYR A 8 1.18 -11.87 -17.31
CA TYR A 8 1.67 -11.79 -18.68
C TYR A 8 2.50 -10.52 -18.84
N MET A 9 3.58 -10.60 -19.64
CA MET A 9 4.35 -9.44 -20.06
C MET A 9 3.84 -8.94 -21.42
N THR A 10 3.46 -7.67 -21.48
CA THR A 10 2.92 -7.04 -22.69
C THR A 10 3.79 -5.84 -23.09
N LYS A 11 4.34 -5.88 -24.31
CA LYS A 11 5.14 -4.78 -24.87
C LYS A 11 4.23 -3.77 -25.55
N VAL A 12 4.29 -2.52 -25.14
CA VAL A 12 3.49 -1.43 -25.69
C VAL A 12 4.35 -0.19 -25.91
N GLU A 13 4.22 0.41 -27.08
CA GLU A 13 4.83 1.71 -27.39
C GLU A 13 4.06 2.85 -26.73
N CYS A 14 4.75 3.74 -26.02
CA CYS A 14 4.13 4.93 -25.42
C CYS A 14 3.58 5.87 -26.51
N PRO A 15 2.31 6.32 -26.40
CA PRO A 15 1.74 7.24 -27.38
C PRO A 15 2.42 8.60 -27.41
N ILE A 16 3.11 9.00 -26.34
CA ILE A 16 3.72 10.33 -26.18
C ILE A 16 5.18 10.32 -26.63
N CYS A 17 6.06 9.55 -26.01
CA CYS A 17 7.51 9.57 -26.26
C CYS A 17 8.01 8.43 -27.16
N LYS A 18 7.13 7.52 -27.59
CA LYS A 18 7.44 6.38 -28.45
C LYS A 18 8.36 5.30 -27.84
N THR A 19 8.72 5.42 -26.57
CA THR A 19 9.47 4.39 -25.85
C THR A 19 8.65 3.10 -25.76
N ILE A 20 9.27 1.96 -26.07
CA ILE A 20 8.64 0.64 -25.86
C ILE A 20 8.78 0.28 -24.39
N ASN A 21 7.66 0.05 -23.75
CA ASN A 21 7.57 -0.36 -22.36
C ASN A 21 7.10 -1.83 -22.27
N GLU A 22 7.49 -2.52 -21.23
CA GLU A 22 7.02 -3.85 -20.91
C GLU A 22 6.20 -3.80 -19.61
N PHE A 23 4.91 -4.17 -19.73
CA PHE A 23 3.95 -4.08 -18.62
C PHE A 23 3.52 -5.45 -18.15
N GLU A 24 3.43 -5.60 -16.83
CA GLU A 24 2.81 -6.76 -16.19
C GLU A 24 1.27 -6.64 -16.25
N THR A 25 0.63 -7.68 -16.78
CA THR A 25 -0.83 -7.81 -16.83
C THR A 25 -1.26 -9.03 -16.04
N ILE A 26 -2.17 -8.87 -15.11
CA ILE A 26 -2.65 -9.96 -14.26
C ILE A 26 -3.40 -11.00 -15.12
N LYS A 27 -3.01 -12.25 -14.99
CA LYS A 27 -3.69 -13.40 -15.61
C LYS A 27 -5.09 -13.57 -15.02
N MET A 28 -6.06 -13.95 -15.85
CA MET A 28 -7.41 -14.27 -15.38
C MET A 28 -7.34 -15.37 -14.28
N GLY A 29 -8.00 -15.11 -13.15
CA GLY A 29 -8.03 -16.02 -12.01
C GLY A 29 -6.70 -16.14 -11.25
N ALA A 30 -5.74 -15.23 -11.44
CA ALA A 30 -4.52 -15.19 -10.64
C ALA A 30 -4.79 -14.82 -9.18
N TYR A 31 -5.86 -14.11 -8.92
CA TYR A 31 -6.39 -13.81 -7.58
C TYR A 31 -7.91 -13.87 -7.58
N THR A 32 -8.49 -13.91 -6.38
CA THR A 32 -9.94 -13.82 -6.14
C THR A 32 -10.20 -12.70 -5.13
N GLU A 33 -11.31 -12.00 -5.32
CA GLU A 33 -11.83 -11.03 -4.35
C GLU A 33 -12.99 -11.66 -3.58
N SER A 34 -13.09 -11.36 -2.30
CA SER A 34 -14.14 -11.85 -1.41
C SER A 34 -14.79 -10.69 -0.69
N GLY A 35 -16.12 -10.56 -0.86
CA GLY A 35 -16.86 -9.47 -0.27
C GLY A 35 -16.55 -8.10 -0.88
N HIS A 36 -17.44 -7.16 -0.60
CA HIS A 36 -17.28 -5.75 -0.99
C HIS A 36 -17.87 -4.88 0.12
N ASP A 37 -17.20 -3.77 0.39
CA ASP A 37 -17.75 -2.70 1.22
C ASP A 37 -18.89 -1.96 0.47
N THR A 38 -19.59 -1.09 1.15
CA THR A 38 -20.73 -0.36 0.61
C THR A 38 -20.38 0.57 -0.56
N ASP A 39 -19.12 1.00 -0.66
CA ASP A 39 -18.59 1.78 -1.79
C ASP A 39 -17.94 0.90 -2.88
N PHE A 40 -18.23 -0.41 -2.87
CA PHE A 40 -17.68 -1.44 -3.76
C PHE A 40 -16.18 -1.72 -3.62
N CYS A 41 -15.52 -1.20 -2.58
CA CYS A 41 -14.16 -1.60 -2.27
C CYS A 41 -14.11 -3.10 -1.94
N PRO A 42 -13.24 -3.91 -2.57
CA PRO A 42 -13.08 -5.30 -2.20
C PRO A 42 -12.62 -5.46 -0.74
N SER A 43 -13.32 -6.28 0.04
CA SER A 43 -13.02 -6.48 1.47
C SER A 43 -11.91 -7.50 1.73
N GLY A 44 -11.63 -8.37 0.78
CA GLY A 44 -10.56 -9.37 0.89
C GLY A 44 -10.04 -9.78 -0.46
N ARG A 45 -8.77 -10.16 -0.49
CA ARG A 45 -8.06 -10.63 -1.69
C ARG A 45 -7.24 -11.85 -1.36
N THR A 46 -7.25 -12.83 -2.25
CA THR A 46 -6.42 -14.03 -2.12
C THR A 46 -5.76 -14.33 -3.46
N TRP A 47 -4.43 -14.22 -3.52
CA TRP A 47 -3.65 -14.60 -4.69
C TRP A 47 -3.41 -16.11 -4.68
N ARG A 48 -3.51 -16.76 -5.83
CA ARG A 48 -3.14 -18.18 -5.98
C ARG A 48 -1.69 -18.45 -5.62
N ASN A 49 -0.80 -17.50 -5.91
CA ASN A 49 0.59 -17.56 -5.50
C ASN A 49 0.80 -16.62 -4.30
N PRO A 50 1.04 -17.17 -3.08
CA PRO A 50 1.16 -16.40 -1.83
C PRO A 50 2.25 -15.31 -1.86
N ARG A 51 3.26 -15.46 -2.72
CA ARG A 51 4.33 -14.46 -2.90
C ARG A 51 3.78 -13.07 -3.27
N TYR A 52 2.62 -13.03 -3.93
CA TYR A 52 1.99 -11.80 -4.38
C TYR A 52 0.86 -11.31 -3.46
N GLN A 53 0.67 -11.94 -2.30
CA GLN A 53 -0.40 -11.56 -1.37
C GLN A 53 -0.32 -10.09 -0.93
N ALA A 54 0.89 -9.54 -0.88
CA ALA A 54 1.15 -8.14 -0.58
C ALA A 54 0.78 -7.16 -1.73
N HIS A 55 0.57 -7.66 -2.95
CA HIS A 55 0.31 -6.80 -4.09
C HIS A 55 -1.18 -6.48 -4.22
N ASN A 56 -1.51 -5.19 -4.21
CA ASN A 56 -2.84 -4.75 -4.57
C ASN A 56 -3.00 -4.79 -6.10
N PRO A 57 -4.05 -5.43 -6.66
CA PRO A 57 -4.30 -5.45 -8.10
C PRO A 57 -4.41 -4.06 -8.75
N LEU A 58 -4.76 -3.03 -7.97
CA LEU A 58 -4.80 -1.64 -8.45
C LEU A 58 -3.44 -1.11 -8.91
N LEU A 59 -2.33 -1.71 -8.45
CA LEU A 59 -0.98 -1.40 -8.94
C LEU A 59 -0.83 -1.62 -10.45
N TYR A 60 -1.61 -2.56 -11.01
CA TYR A 60 -1.59 -2.96 -12.42
C TYR A 60 -2.75 -2.39 -13.23
N PHE A 61 -3.61 -1.59 -12.60
CA PHE A 61 -4.78 -1.00 -13.25
C PHE A 61 -4.41 0.05 -14.30
N VAL A 62 -3.41 0.88 -14.00
CA VAL A 62 -2.87 1.89 -14.92
C VAL A 62 -1.45 1.57 -15.33
N ALA A 63 -1.10 1.89 -16.58
CA ALA A 63 0.25 1.75 -17.13
C ALA A 63 0.94 3.11 -17.17
N THR A 64 2.18 3.16 -16.66
CA THR A 64 3.02 4.36 -16.62
C THR A 64 4.26 4.15 -17.47
N CYS A 65 4.51 5.02 -18.44
CA CYS A 65 5.71 4.96 -19.27
C CYS A 65 6.97 5.20 -18.42
N ALA A 66 7.95 4.31 -18.50
CA ALA A 66 9.19 4.41 -17.74
C ALA A 66 10.06 5.64 -18.11
N ASN A 67 9.88 6.20 -19.33
CA ASN A 67 10.68 7.32 -19.81
C ASN A 67 10.03 8.68 -19.52
N CYS A 68 8.76 8.86 -19.90
CA CYS A 68 8.09 10.16 -19.76
C CYS A 68 7.01 10.20 -18.67
N PHE A 69 6.74 9.09 -17.99
CA PHE A 69 5.73 8.95 -16.94
C PHE A 69 4.29 9.15 -17.38
N TYR A 70 4.02 9.24 -18.70
CA TYR A 70 2.67 9.27 -19.21
C TYR A 70 1.89 8.05 -18.77
N THR A 71 0.68 8.26 -18.24
CA THR A 71 -0.09 7.23 -17.57
C THR A 71 -1.55 7.21 -18.02
N ARG A 72 -2.07 6.02 -18.33
CA ARG A 72 -3.50 5.78 -18.62
C ARG A 72 -3.93 4.40 -18.09
N GLU A 73 -5.24 4.17 -18.00
CA GLU A 73 -5.79 2.83 -17.78
C GLU A 73 -5.25 1.85 -18.81
N PHE A 74 -4.72 0.70 -18.35
CA PHE A 74 -3.95 -0.17 -19.24
C PHE A 74 -4.82 -0.84 -20.29
N ASN A 75 -5.83 -1.61 -19.85
CA ASN A 75 -6.60 -2.48 -20.75
C ASN A 75 -7.51 -1.70 -21.71
N SER A 76 -8.12 -0.61 -21.28
CA SER A 76 -9.07 0.15 -22.09
C SER A 76 -8.44 1.24 -22.94
N ASN A 77 -7.24 1.72 -22.57
CA ASN A 77 -6.71 2.94 -23.20
C ASN A 77 -5.24 2.87 -23.59
N PHE A 78 -4.33 2.33 -22.75
CA PHE A 78 -2.89 2.39 -23.02
C PHE A 78 -2.46 1.28 -23.98
N LYS A 79 -2.98 0.06 -23.81
CA LYS A 79 -2.56 -1.11 -24.58
C LYS A 79 -2.85 -0.95 -26.07
N ASP A 80 -4.07 -0.57 -26.40
CA ASP A 80 -4.59 -0.56 -27.75
C ASP A 80 -4.77 0.89 -28.28
N TRP A 81 -3.95 1.84 -27.80
CA TRP A 81 -4.06 3.26 -28.16
C TRP A 81 -3.98 3.51 -29.68
N LYS A 82 -3.31 2.62 -30.42
CA LYS A 82 -3.20 2.70 -31.88
C LYS A 82 -4.52 2.45 -32.59
N ASP A 83 -5.44 1.73 -31.94
CA ASP A 83 -6.77 1.41 -32.47
C ASP A 83 -7.83 2.43 -31.98
N ASP A 84 -7.51 3.26 -30.98
CA ASP A 84 -8.35 4.37 -30.53
C ASP A 84 -8.26 5.55 -31.51
N GLY A 85 -9.13 5.55 -32.51
CA GLY A 85 -9.19 6.60 -33.53
C GLY A 85 -9.54 7.97 -32.98
N TYR A 86 -10.37 8.04 -31.92
CA TYR A 86 -10.74 9.29 -31.27
C TYR A 86 -9.53 9.91 -30.54
N PHE A 87 -8.82 9.09 -29.76
CA PHE A 87 -7.63 9.52 -29.07
C PHE A 87 -6.56 10.04 -30.07
N LYS A 88 -6.26 9.27 -31.11
CA LYS A 88 -5.25 9.67 -32.12
C LYS A 88 -5.59 10.98 -32.82
N THR A 89 -6.86 11.16 -33.16
CA THR A 89 -7.29 12.30 -33.99
C THR A 89 -7.43 13.58 -33.16
N TYR A 90 -8.00 13.49 -31.96
CA TYR A 90 -8.47 14.65 -31.20
C TYR A 90 -7.71 14.93 -29.91
N ARG A 91 -7.07 13.91 -29.30
CA ARG A 91 -6.48 14.04 -27.98
C ARG A 91 -4.95 13.94 -27.95
N GLN A 92 -4.39 13.01 -28.72
CA GLN A 92 -2.95 12.65 -28.62
C GLN A 92 -2.02 13.86 -28.79
N LYS A 93 -2.27 14.75 -29.75
CA LYS A 93 -1.42 15.91 -30.00
C LYS A 93 -1.45 16.89 -28.83
N ILE A 94 -2.64 17.22 -28.35
CA ILE A 94 -2.87 18.17 -27.24
C ILE A 94 -2.24 17.65 -25.95
N VAL A 95 -2.54 16.38 -25.62
CA VAL A 95 -2.00 15.73 -24.41
C VAL A 95 -0.48 15.65 -24.49
N LYS A 96 0.08 15.29 -25.67
CA LYS A 96 1.53 15.22 -25.85
C LYS A 96 2.21 16.56 -25.61
N GLU A 97 1.70 17.63 -26.20
CA GLU A 97 2.27 18.98 -26.05
C GLU A 97 2.23 19.42 -24.59
N LYS A 98 1.06 19.35 -23.94
CA LYS A 98 0.87 19.75 -22.54
C LYS A 98 1.66 18.87 -21.56
N HIS A 99 1.68 17.55 -21.78
CA HIS A 99 2.42 16.60 -20.92
C HIS A 99 3.93 16.85 -20.97
N LEU A 100 4.50 17.00 -22.19
CA LEU A 100 5.93 17.25 -22.34
C LEU A 100 6.34 18.64 -21.81
N ASP A 101 5.47 19.65 -21.93
CA ASP A 101 5.67 20.96 -21.32
C ASP A 101 5.73 20.86 -19.78
N LEU A 102 4.76 20.17 -19.16
CA LEU A 102 4.77 19.93 -17.71
C LEU A 102 5.98 19.11 -17.26
N LEU A 103 6.37 18.10 -18.04
CA LEU A 103 7.53 17.27 -17.72
C LEU A 103 8.85 18.05 -17.75
N ALA A 104 8.96 19.03 -18.67
CA ALA A 104 10.16 19.84 -18.84
C ALA A 104 10.36 20.92 -17.77
N ARG A 105 9.33 21.24 -16.99
CA ARG A 105 9.42 22.26 -15.93
C ARG A 105 10.38 21.82 -14.82
N ALA A 106 11.08 22.78 -14.22
CA ALA A 106 12.02 22.51 -13.14
C ALA A 106 11.34 21.92 -11.90
N ASP A 107 10.11 22.36 -11.63
CA ASP A 107 9.24 21.93 -10.53
C ASP A 107 8.18 20.87 -10.93
N SER A 108 8.45 20.12 -12.00
CA SER A 108 7.52 19.18 -12.59
C SER A 108 6.97 18.18 -11.58
N VAL A 109 5.66 18.22 -11.34
CA VAL A 109 4.93 17.24 -10.52
C VAL A 109 4.99 15.84 -11.14
N ILE A 110 4.85 15.74 -12.48
CA ILE A 110 4.94 14.48 -13.22
C ILE A 110 6.29 13.81 -12.98
N LYS A 111 7.37 14.58 -13.11
CA LYS A 111 8.73 14.07 -12.88
C LYS A 111 8.96 13.67 -11.44
N THR A 112 8.51 14.50 -10.49
CA THR A 112 8.64 14.22 -9.05
C THR A 112 7.91 12.93 -8.68
N ILE A 113 6.66 12.76 -9.10
CA ILE A 113 5.90 11.54 -8.84
C ILE A 113 6.54 10.34 -9.55
N GLY A 114 6.88 10.48 -10.84
CA GLY A 114 7.40 9.39 -11.65
C GLY A 114 8.73 8.81 -11.15
N GLN A 115 9.59 9.64 -10.54
CA GLN A 115 10.87 9.21 -9.98
C GLN A 115 10.73 8.44 -8.66
N GLU A 116 9.61 8.59 -7.95
CA GLU A 116 9.37 7.91 -6.67
C GLU A 116 8.62 6.58 -6.82
N LEU A 117 8.26 6.16 -8.04
CA LEU A 117 7.61 4.87 -8.27
C LEU A 117 8.54 3.71 -7.90
N ASP A 118 8.09 2.85 -7.00
CA ASP A 118 8.81 1.63 -6.58
C ASP A 118 7.81 0.55 -6.14
N PRO A 119 7.28 -0.22 -7.10
CA PRO A 119 6.24 -1.21 -6.84
C PRO A 119 6.71 -2.37 -5.94
N ASN A 120 8.02 -2.62 -5.89
CA ASN A 120 8.57 -3.71 -5.09
C ASN A 120 8.64 -3.36 -3.60
N ARG A 121 8.92 -2.11 -3.28
CA ARG A 121 9.10 -1.64 -1.91
C ARG A 121 7.86 -0.96 -1.35
N TYR A 122 7.12 -0.26 -2.21
CA TYR A 122 5.96 0.56 -1.84
C TYR A 122 4.79 0.30 -2.81
N PRO A 123 4.19 -0.92 -2.82
CA PRO A 123 3.17 -1.28 -3.81
C PRO A 123 1.91 -0.43 -3.74
N ASN A 124 1.37 -0.13 -2.56
CA ASN A 124 0.15 0.67 -2.40
C ASN A 124 0.39 2.14 -2.70
N GLU A 125 1.49 2.69 -2.18
CA GLU A 125 1.90 4.07 -2.44
C GLU A 125 2.17 4.26 -3.95
N THR A 126 2.87 3.32 -4.58
CA THR A 126 3.11 3.35 -6.03
C THR A 126 1.80 3.28 -6.82
N ALA A 127 0.82 2.51 -6.38
CA ALA A 127 -0.50 2.47 -7.01
C ALA A 127 -1.21 3.84 -6.92
N ILE A 128 -1.16 4.51 -5.76
CA ILE A 128 -1.68 5.88 -5.59
C ILE A 128 -0.96 6.84 -6.55
N LEU A 129 0.37 6.81 -6.59
CA LEU A 129 1.17 7.69 -7.44
C LEU A 129 0.88 7.50 -8.94
N LYS A 130 0.73 6.25 -9.38
CA LYS A 130 0.35 5.94 -10.76
C LYS A 130 -1.06 6.45 -11.09
N LEU A 131 -2.03 6.31 -10.17
CA LEU A 131 -3.37 6.86 -10.34
C LEU A 131 -3.35 8.40 -10.40
N LEU A 132 -2.52 9.06 -9.60
CA LEU A 132 -2.33 10.51 -9.68
C LEU A 132 -1.77 10.95 -11.03
N LEU A 133 -0.76 10.25 -11.57
CA LEU A 133 -0.26 10.51 -12.92
C LEU A 133 -1.36 10.35 -13.96
N ALA A 134 -2.22 9.33 -13.84
CA ALA A 134 -3.35 9.14 -14.74
C ALA A 134 -4.38 10.29 -14.63
N ILE A 135 -4.64 10.81 -13.42
CA ILE A 135 -5.49 11.98 -13.19
C ILE A 135 -4.90 13.22 -13.84
N ILE A 136 -3.60 13.46 -13.65
CA ILE A 136 -2.91 14.59 -14.28
C ILE A 136 -3.05 14.50 -15.81
N ASP A 137 -2.74 13.34 -16.40
CA ASP A 137 -2.79 13.15 -17.84
C ASP A 137 -4.21 13.24 -18.42
N GLU A 138 -5.24 12.76 -17.71
CA GLU A 138 -6.63 12.95 -18.13
C GLU A 138 -7.06 14.42 -18.01
N SER A 139 -6.55 15.14 -16.99
CA SER A 139 -6.83 16.57 -16.80
C SER A 139 -6.21 17.48 -17.88
N LEU A 140 -5.23 16.98 -18.64
CA LEU A 140 -4.64 17.71 -19.78
C LEU A 140 -5.55 17.76 -21.02
N ASN A 141 -6.56 16.90 -21.08
CA ASN A 141 -7.54 16.91 -22.16
C ASN A 141 -8.46 18.14 -22.07
N ASP A 142 -8.80 18.71 -23.22
CA ASP A 142 -9.73 19.85 -23.29
C ASP A 142 -11.16 19.43 -22.86
N LYS A 143 -11.51 18.18 -23.09
CA LYS A 143 -12.75 17.54 -22.59
C LYS A 143 -12.36 16.40 -21.69
N GLN A 144 -12.36 16.65 -20.39
CA GLN A 144 -12.07 15.65 -19.38
C GLN A 144 -13.21 14.63 -19.29
N ILE A 145 -12.87 13.36 -19.06
CA ILE A 145 -13.86 12.31 -18.74
C ILE A 145 -14.03 12.27 -17.23
N HIS A 146 -15.01 12.98 -16.72
CA HIS A 146 -15.24 13.07 -15.28
C HIS A 146 -15.53 11.71 -14.62
N LEU A 147 -16.16 10.79 -15.34
CA LEU A 147 -16.37 9.43 -14.83
C LEU A 147 -15.04 8.71 -14.56
N ASP A 148 -14.05 8.84 -15.43
CA ASP A 148 -12.74 8.21 -15.24
C ASP A 148 -11.96 8.87 -14.10
N LEU A 149 -12.00 10.19 -13.99
CA LEU A 149 -11.41 10.91 -12.87
C LEU A 149 -12.02 10.46 -11.53
N GLY A 150 -13.35 10.36 -11.45
CA GLY A 150 -14.05 9.82 -10.28
C GLY A 150 -13.61 8.38 -9.93
N ARG A 151 -13.45 7.53 -10.96
CA ARG A 151 -12.96 6.15 -10.82
C ARG A 151 -11.52 6.06 -10.33
N PHE A 152 -10.66 6.99 -10.68
CA PHE A 152 -9.28 7.04 -10.17
C PHE A 152 -9.26 7.50 -8.72
N TYR A 153 -9.97 8.57 -8.39
CA TYR A 153 -10.01 9.10 -7.02
C TYR A 153 -10.62 8.14 -6.00
N ILE A 154 -11.69 7.42 -6.34
CA ILE A 154 -12.26 6.42 -5.41
C ILE A 154 -11.25 5.29 -5.13
N ARG A 155 -10.47 4.85 -6.13
CA ARG A 155 -9.41 3.85 -5.95
C ARG A 155 -8.25 4.36 -5.09
N ILE A 156 -7.91 5.63 -5.21
CA ILE A 156 -6.96 6.28 -4.30
C ILE A 156 -7.51 6.26 -2.86
N GLY A 157 -8.80 6.54 -2.67
CA GLY A 157 -9.45 6.43 -1.38
C GLY A 157 -9.37 5.03 -0.79
N TRP A 158 -9.63 3.98 -1.58
CA TRP A 158 -9.49 2.58 -1.14
C TRP A 158 -8.06 2.23 -0.74
N LEU A 159 -7.06 2.71 -1.48
CA LEU A 159 -5.65 2.48 -1.16
C LEU A 159 -5.23 3.21 0.12
N TYR A 160 -5.69 4.44 0.34
CA TYR A 160 -5.48 5.14 1.61
C TYR A 160 -6.12 4.42 2.78
N ARG A 161 -7.37 3.93 2.64
CA ARG A 161 -8.04 3.11 3.66
C ARG A 161 -7.22 1.87 4.02
N GLU A 162 -6.66 1.19 3.02
CA GLU A 162 -5.80 0.02 3.24
C GLU A 162 -4.51 0.40 3.99
N ILE A 163 -3.89 1.53 3.66
CA ILE A 163 -2.70 2.04 4.36
C ILE A 163 -3.05 2.46 5.80
N GLU A 164 -4.12 3.23 5.98
CA GLU A 164 -4.55 3.78 7.28
C GLU A 164 -4.98 2.68 8.26
N ASN A 165 -5.60 1.61 7.78
CA ASN A 165 -5.98 0.46 8.60
C ASN A 165 -4.78 -0.44 8.98
N GLY A 166 -3.57 -0.07 8.60
CA GLY A 166 -2.37 -0.86 8.87
C GLY A 166 -2.30 -2.16 8.08
N GLU A 167 -3.09 -2.29 7.03
CA GLU A 167 -3.08 -3.44 6.11
C GLU A 167 -1.96 -3.30 5.06
N ASN A 168 -1.14 -2.24 5.15
CA ASN A 168 0.01 -2.04 4.28
C ASN A 168 0.99 -3.21 4.45
N PRO A 169 1.23 -4.02 3.41
CA PRO A 169 2.08 -5.21 3.49
C PRO A 169 3.50 -4.89 3.93
N ASN A 170 4.02 -3.72 3.58
CA ASN A 170 5.36 -3.29 3.98
C ASN A 170 5.44 -3.04 5.49
N GLN A 171 4.42 -2.45 6.10
CA GLN A 171 4.37 -2.29 7.56
C GLN A 171 4.32 -3.64 8.26
N GLN A 172 3.51 -4.58 7.78
CA GLN A 172 3.41 -5.92 8.35
C GLN A 172 4.74 -6.66 8.22
N LEU A 173 5.41 -6.55 7.07
CA LEU A 173 6.72 -7.15 6.83
C LEU A 173 7.78 -6.57 7.76
N ILE A 174 7.87 -5.24 7.88
CA ILE A 174 8.81 -4.55 8.78
C ILE A 174 8.55 -4.94 10.23
N LYS A 175 7.28 -4.92 10.68
CA LYS A 175 6.91 -5.36 12.03
C LYS A 175 7.31 -6.81 12.28
N GLY A 176 7.10 -7.71 11.31
CA GLY A 176 7.52 -9.11 11.37
C GLY A 176 9.03 -9.24 11.57
N TYR A 177 9.83 -8.59 10.74
CA TYR A 177 11.30 -8.60 10.88
C TYR A 177 11.77 -8.02 12.21
N MET A 178 11.16 -6.95 12.70
CA MET A 178 11.51 -6.36 13.99
C MET A 178 11.26 -7.33 15.15
N VAL A 179 10.15 -8.07 15.12
CA VAL A 179 9.84 -9.10 16.12
C VAL A 179 10.85 -10.26 16.05
N ASP A 180 11.25 -10.69 14.85
CA ASP A 180 12.20 -11.78 14.68
C ASP A 180 13.60 -11.38 15.16
N ILE A 181 14.04 -10.18 14.89
CA ILE A 181 15.33 -9.64 15.40
C ILE A 181 15.32 -9.59 16.95
N GLU A 182 14.23 -9.13 17.56
CA GLU A 182 14.10 -9.13 19.04
C GLU A 182 14.19 -10.54 19.64
N LYS A 183 13.56 -11.53 19.01
CA LYS A 183 13.67 -12.93 19.43
C LYS A 183 15.11 -13.44 19.34
N GLU A 184 15.82 -13.12 18.28
CA GLU A 184 17.21 -13.53 18.13
C GLU A 184 18.14 -12.86 19.16
N PHE A 185 17.93 -11.59 19.49
CA PHE A 185 18.66 -10.95 20.59
C PHE A 185 18.39 -11.64 21.94
N SER A 186 17.13 -11.98 22.23
CA SER A 186 16.79 -12.73 23.44
C SER A 186 17.48 -14.09 23.49
N ARG A 187 17.49 -14.85 22.39
CA ARG A 187 18.17 -16.15 22.30
C ARG A 187 19.67 -16.04 22.51
N LEU A 188 20.31 -15.01 21.92
CA LEU A 188 21.75 -14.76 22.11
C LEU A 188 22.06 -14.48 23.58
N ARG A 189 21.24 -13.68 24.26
CA ARG A 189 21.40 -13.34 25.66
C ARG A 189 21.28 -14.58 26.56
N ASP A 190 20.24 -15.40 26.37
CA ASP A 190 20.04 -16.65 27.08
C ASP A 190 21.20 -17.63 26.88
N SER A 191 21.74 -17.66 25.65
CA SER A 191 22.91 -18.49 25.35
C SER A 191 24.18 -18.02 26.08
N LEU A 192 24.41 -16.70 26.17
CA LEU A 192 25.52 -16.12 26.89
C LEU A 192 25.45 -16.44 28.40
N VAL A 193 24.27 -16.25 29.02
CA VAL A 193 24.01 -16.61 30.42
C VAL A 193 24.35 -18.10 30.67
N THR A 194 23.87 -18.97 29.77
CA THR A 194 24.16 -20.41 29.86
C THR A 194 25.67 -20.72 29.79
N VAL A 195 26.42 -20.02 28.93
CA VAL A 195 27.87 -20.18 28.80
C VAL A 195 28.59 -19.70 30.07
N GLU A 196 28.17 -18.55 30.60
CA GLU A 196 28.75 -18.00 31.85
C GLU A 196 28.52 -18.95 33.05
N GLU A 197 27.31 -19.49 33.19
CA GLU A 197 26.97 -20.48 34.25
C GLU A 197 27.83 -21.75 34.12
N ARG A 198 28.00 -22.26 32.90
CA ARG A 198 28.84 -23.42 32.64
C ARG A 198 30.31 -23.14 32.96
N LEU A 199 30.80 -21.97 32.55
CA LEU A 199 32.17 -21.56 32.86
C LEU A 199 32.40 -21.50 34.38
N TYR A 200 31.46 -20.85 35.09
CA TYR A 200 31.51 -20.79 36.56
C TYR A 200 31.52 -22.17 37.23
N SER A 201 30.69 -23.10 36.73
CA SER A 201 30.66 -24.47 37.26
C SER A 201 31.97 -25.23 37.05
N VAL A 202 32.61 -25.06 35.88
CA VAL A 202 33.90 -25.67 35.54
C VAL A 202 35.01 -25.08 36.43
N GLU A 203 35.05 -23.76 36.61
CA GLU A 203 36.02 -23.08 37.47
C GLU A 203 35.90 -23.56 38.93
N ARG A 204 34.67 -23.69 39.45
CA ARG A 204 34.43 -24.17 40.78
C ARG A 204 34.91 -25.62 40.96
N ALA A 205 34.64 -26.49 39.99
CA ALA A 205 35.09 -27.88 40.03
C ALA A 205 36.64 -27.98 39.98
N ALA A 206 37.27 -27.17 39.13
CA ALA A 206 38.73 -27.09 39.05
C ALA A 206 39.34 -26.59 40.36
N ALA A 207 38.83 -25.51 40.95
CA ALA A 207 39.30 -24.98 42.22
C ALA A 207 39.20 -26.01 43.35
N GLN A 208 38.10 -26.79 43.39
CA GLN A 208 37.91 -27.85 44.34
C GLN A 208 38.96 -28.97 44.22
N GLN A 209 39.29 -29.39 43.01
CA GLN A 209 40.32 -30.41 42.77
C GLN A 209 41.72 -29.93 43.13
N PHE A 210 42.08 -28.68 42.91
CA PHE A 210 43.40 -28.10 43.25
C PHE A 210 43.56 -27.82 44.75
N SER A 211 42.47 -27.75 45.53
CA SER A 211 42.48 -27.50 46.96
C SER A 211 42.53 -28.79 47.82
N ASP A 212 42.59 -29.98 47.22
CA ASP A 212 42.62 -31.25 47.95
C ASP A 212 43.98 -31.42 48.64
N ASP A 213 43.94 -31.48 50.00
CA ASP A 213 45.12 -31.65 50.86
C ASP A 213 45.80 -33.01 50.71
N LYS A 214 45.18 -33.95 50.01
CA LYS A 214 45.75 -35.29 49.76
C LYS A 214 46.76 -35.30 48.59
N ILE A 215 46.90 -34.19 47.86
CA ILE A 215 47.84 -34.10 46.74
C ILE A 215 49.25 -33.93 47.30
N SER A 216 50.22 -34.84 46.91
CA SER A 216 51.58 -34.75 47.29
C SER A 216 52.27 -33.47 46.80
N ALA A 217 53.35 -33.03 47.55
CA ALA A 217 54.11 -31.84 47.18
C ALA A 217 54.71 -31.95 45.77
N GLU A 218 55.17 -33.13 45.36
CA GLU A 218 55.67 -33.40 44.01
C GLU A 218 54.60 -33.25 42.92
N LEU A 219 53.42 -33.77 43.20
CA LEU A 219 52.31 -33.66 42.26
C LEU A 219 51.80 -32.20 42.15
N LYS A 220 51.79 -31.45 43.25
CA LYS A 220 51.51 -30.01 43.26
C LYS A 220 52.45 -29.23 42.37
N SER A 221 53.77 -29.54 42.38
CA SER A 221 54.75 -28.84 41.53
C SER A 221 54.52 -29.02 40.03
N ILE A 222 53.92 -30.14 39.61
CA ILE A 222 53.56 -30.43 38.24
C ILE A 222 52.21 -29.78 37.87
N LEU A 223 51.29 -29.73 38.80
CA LEU A 223 49.94 -29.21 38.56
C LEU A 223 49.86 -27.67 38.60
N TYR A 224 50.71 -26.97 39.36
CA TYR A 224 50.68 -25.51 39.43
C TYR A 224 50.85 -24.80 38.08
N PRO A 225 51.80 -25.15 37.22
CA PRO A 225 51.93 -24.53 35.90
C PRO A 225 50.69 -24.77 35.00
N ILE A 226 50.04 -25.95 35.15
CA ILE A 226 48.82 -26.27 34.39
C ILE A 226 47.67 -25.43 34.93
N LYS A 227 47.58 -25.25 36.24
CA LYS A 227 46.57 -24.38 36.88
C LYS A 227 46.75 -22.93 36.45
N ASP A 228 47.95 -22.38 36.48
CA ASP A 228 48.24 -21.01 36.10
C ASP A 228 47.86 -20.76 34.63
N LYS A 229 48.16 -21.72 33.74
CA LYS A 229 47.72 -21.66 32.35
C LYS A 229 46.19 -21.70 32.22
N TYR A 230 45.54 -22.60 32.94
CA TYR A 230 44.06 -22.72 32.96
C TYR A 230 43.42 -21.41 33.44
N ASP A 231 43.90 -20.84 34.56
CA ASP A 231 43.39 -19.60 35.14
C ASP A 231 43.54 -18.42 34.13
N SER A 232 44.70 -18.37 33.44
CA SER A 232 44.96 -17.35 32.41
C SER A 232 44.04 -17.48 31.21
N GLU A 233 43.82 -18.68 30.68
CA GLU A 233 42.92 -18.94 29.54
C GLU A 233 41.48 -18.69 29.91
N THR A 234 41.08 -19.06 31.13
CA THR A 234 39.71 -18.79 31.65
C THR A 234 39.46 -17.29 31.79
N MET A 235 40.44 -16.54 32.29
CA MET A 235 40.35 -15.08 32.37
C MET A 235 40.25 -14.43 30.99
N ALA A 236 41.05 -14.90 30.02
CA ALA A 236 40.96 -14.44 28.64
C ALA A 236 39.57 -14.73 28.02
N PHE A 237 39.01 -15.90 28.30
CA PHE A 237 37.67 -16.27 27.82
C PHE A 237 36.56 -15.42 28.47
N ARG A 238 36.64 -15.11 29.76
CA ARG A 238 35.74 -14.17 30.44
C ARG A 238 35.77 -12.78 29.83
N ASN A 239 36.98 -12.28 29.54
CA ASN A 239 37.14 -10.99 28.89
C ASN A 239 36.49 -10.98 27.49
N LEU A 240 36.62 -12.08 26.73
CA LEU A 240 35.94 -12.25 25.46
C LEU A 240 34.41 -12.26 25.60
N LEU A 241 33.89 -13.00 26.58
CA LEU A 241 32.42 -13.02 26.85
C LEU A 241 31.90 -11.63 27.22
N SER A 242 32.62 -10.90 28.08
CA SER A 242 32.26 -9.52 28.45
C SER A 242 32.26 -8.58 27.22
N LEU A 243 33.26 -8.74 26.33
CA LEU A 243 33.33 -7.97 25.08
C LEU A 243 32.15 -8.28 24.17
N VAL A 244 31.82 -9.57 24.01
CA VAL A 244 30.66 -10.00 23.18
C VAL A 244 29.36 -9.47 23.75
N ASN A 245 29.14 -9.57 25.08
CA ASN A 245 27.96 -9.05 25.73
C ASN A 245 27.81 -7.53 25.53
N GLY A 246 28.92 -6.77 25.73
CA GLY A 246 28.90 -5.33 25.46
C GLY A 246 28.58 -4.97 24.00
N LYS A 247 29.02 -5.79 23.04
CA LYS A 247 28.65 -5.59 21.63
C LYS A 247 27.17 -5.88 21.35
N ILE A 248 26.60 -6.91 21.97
CA ILE A 248 25.16 -7.23 21.85
C ILE A 248 24.33 -6.09 22.43
N GLU A 249 24.68 -5.59 23.63
CA GLU A 249 23.98 -4.45 24.25
C GLU A 249 24.04 -3.18 23.38
N ALA A 250 25.20 -2.91 22.76
CA ALA A 250 25.34 -1.78 21.84
C ALA A 250 24.46 -1.96 20.60
N LEU A 251 24.42 -3.16 20.01
CA LEU A 251 23.56 -3.47 18.86
C LEU A 251 22.08 -3.39 19.21
N GLU A 252 21.67 -3.87 20.38
CA GLU A 252 20.28 -3.74 20.86
C GLU A 252 19.89 -2.27 21.06
N THR A 253 20.79 -1.44 21.55
CA THR A 253 20.55 -0.01 21.73
C THR A 253 20.35 0.67 20.38
N ILE A 254 21.24 0.43 19.42
CA ILE A 254 21.12 0.92 18.05
C ILE A 254 19.80 0.42 17.43
N PHE A 255 19.48 -0.86 17.60
CA PHE A 255 18.23 -1.44 17.09
C PHE A 255 17.01 -0.76 17.68
N ARG A 256 16.97 -0.53 19.00
CA ARG A 256 15.83 0.17 19.66
C ARG A 256 15.68 1.61 19.17
N GLU A 257 16.78 2.32 18.96
CA GLU A 257 16.76 3.69 18.43
C GLU A 257 16.22 3.70 16.99
N HIS A 258 16.70 2.79 16.14
CA HIS A 258 16.21 2.66 14.77
C HIS A 258 14.79 2.11 14.70
N LYS A 259 14.38 1.22 15.61
CA LYS A 259 13.00 0.76 15.73
C LYS A 259 12.08 1.92 16.06
N LYS A 260 12.44 2.78 17.01
CA LYS A 260 11.70 4.01 17.30
C LYS A 260 11.62 4.95 16.11
N SER A 261 12.71 5.08 15.35
CA SER A 261 12.75 5.90 14.13
C SER A 261 11.95 5.30 12.98
N ALA A 262 11.99 3.97 12.80
CA ALA A 262 11.34 3.26 11.70
C ALA A 262 9.86 2.93 11.94
N LEU A 263 9.47 2.71 13.21
CA LEU A 263 8.08 2.41 13.60
C LEU A 263 7.41 3.57 14.33
N GLY A 264 8.20 4.60 14.72
CA GLY A 264 7.81 5.76 15.47
C GLY A 264 7.71 5.58 16.97
N SER A 265 7.66 6.74 17.65
CA SER A 265 7.47 6.77 19.10
C SER A 265 6.04 6.39 19.43
N ASP A 266 5.90 5.32 20.19
CA ASP A 266 4.76 4.89 20.98
C ASP A 266 3.33 5.25 20.53
N ASP A 267 2.53 4.21 20.32
CA ASP A 267 1.05 4.12 20.25
C ASP A 267 0.28 4.88 19.16
N ASN A 268 0.87 5.85 18.50
CA ASN A 268 0.28 6.43 17.30
C ASN A 268 1.12 6.00 16.10
N GLY A 269 0.82 4.84 15.55
CA GLY A 269 1.51 4.16 14.47
C GLY A 269 2.30 5.08 13.55
N LEU A 270 3.61 5.17 13.74
CA LEU A 270 4.44 5.92 12.85
C LEU A 270 4.52 5.21 11.54
N GLU A 271 4.18 5.98 10.54
CA GLU A 271 4.26 5.61 9.16
C GLU A 271 5.72 5.29 8.82
N PRO A 272 5.97 4.17 8.13
CA PRO A 272 7.32 3.89 7.63
C PRO A 272 7.77 5.03 6.71
N GLY A 273 9.04 5.37 6.76
CA GLY A 273 9.63 6.33 5.85
C GLY A 273 9.37 5.94 4.39
N PHE A 274 9.04 6.92 3.56
CA PHE A 274 8.82 6.74 2.13
C PHE A 274 10.00 7.32 1.37
N ARG A 275 10.84 6.48 0.76
CA ARG A 275 12.03 6.91 0.03
C ARG A 275 12.96 7.78 0.88
N SER A 276 13.19 9.05 0.46
CA SER A 276 13.95 10.05 1.19
C SER A 276 13.08 10.94 2.09
N TYR A 277 11.78 10.71 2.10
CA TYR A 277 10.80 11.48 2.88
C TYR A 277 10.53 10.81 4.22
N ARG A 278 10.12 11.62 5.19
CA ARG A 278 9.77 11.15 6.53
C ARG A 278 8.64 10.13 6.52
N SER A 279 7.63 10.34 5.65
CA SER A 279 6.52 9.44 5.41
C SER A 279 5.93 9.66 4.02
N PHE A 280 5.04 8.78 3.57
CA PHE A 280 4.28 8.97 2.34
C PHE A 280 3.38 10.22 2.40
N TYR A 281 2.77 10.49 3.55
CA TYR A 281 1.95 11.70 3.76
C TYR A 281 2.78 12.99 3.72
N ASP A 282 4.02 12.95 4.20
CA ASP A 282 4.97 14.07 4.08
C ASP A 282 5.27 14.36 2.61
N PHE A 283 5.54 13.32 1.81
CA PHE A 283 5.72 13.44 0.37
C PHE A 283 4.48 14.04 -0.32
N MET A 284 3.29 13.49 -0.04
CA MET A 284 2.03 13.98 -0.62
C MET A 284 1.72 15.43 -0.23
N SER A 285 2.02 15.81 1.01
CA SER A 285 1.87 17.18 1.49
C SER A 285 2.80 18.15 0.78
N GLY A 286 4.00 17.71 0.41
CA GLY A 286 4.95 18.49 -0.41
C GLY A 286 4.52 18.66 -1.88
N LEU A 287 3.70 17.74 -2.40
CA LEU A 287 3.16 17.82 -3.75
C LEU A 287 1.91 18.71 -3.85
N SER A 288 1.08 18.71 -2.82
CA SER A 288 -0.23 19.41 -2.81
C SER A 288 -0.18 20.88 -3.23
N PRO A 289 0.85 21.69 -2.87
CA PRO A 289 0.94 23.08 -3.36
C PRO A 289 1.25 23.21 -4.85
N ARG A 290 1.72 22.15 -5.50
CA ARG A 290 2.15 22.16 -6.91
C ARG A 290 1.03 21.73 -7.87
N TRP A 291 0.03 21.06 -7.35
CA TRP A 291 -1.11 20.57 -8.13
C TRP A 291 -2.36 20.44 -7.27
N ASP A 292 -3.43 21.16 -7.67
CA ASP A 292 -4.73 21.12 -7.02
C ASP A 292 -5.38 19.78 -7.24
N GLY A 293 -5.50 18.84 -6.66
CA GLY A 293 -6.09 17.52 -6.97
C GLY A 293 -5.29 16.39 -6.35
N ILE A 294 -4.30 16.73 -5.49
CA ILE A 294 -3.54 15.73 -4.75
C ILE A 294 -4.19 15.52 -3.38
N PRO A 295 -4.88 14.38 -3.17
CA PRO A 295 -5.47 14.05 -1.89
C PRO A 295 -4.39 13.57 -0.91
N LYS A 296 -4.52 13.94 0.37
CA LYS A 296 -3.58 13.58 1.43
C LYS A 296 -4.06 12.41 2.30
N ASN A 297 -5.31 12.02 2.16
CA ASN A 297 -5.96 10.95 2.92
C ASN A 297 -7.19 10.42 2.18
N GLU A 298 -7.82 9.37 2.72
CA GLU A 298 -9.05 8.80 2.16
C GLU A 298 -10.14 9.86 1.97
N LYS A 299 -10.44 10.65 3.00
CA LYS A 299 -11.54 11.62 2.97
C LYS A 299 -11.38 12.66 1.86
N GLU A 300 -10.16 13.15 1.61
CA GLU A 300 -9.88 14.09 0.51
C GLU A 300 -10.04 13.42 -0.85
N ALA A 301 -9.55 12.18 -1.00
CA ALA A 301 -9.73 11.41 -2.23
C ALA A 301 -11.21 11.18 -2.55
N LEU A 302 -12.00 10.82 -1.55
CA LEU A 302 -13.46 10.64 -1.72
C LEU A 302 -14.17 11.95 -2.05
N LYS A 303 -13.75 13.10 -1.51
CA LYS A 303 -14.29 14.42 -1.91
C LYS A 303 -14.07 14.70 -3.40
N TYR A 304 -12.89 14.46 -3.92
CA TYR A 304 -12.62 14.60 -5.34
C TYR A 304 -13.44 13.61 -6.16
N ALA A 305 -13.55 12.35 -5.71
CA ALA A 305 -14.38 11.35 -6.38
C ALA A 305 -15.84 11.80 -6.48
N VAL A 306 -16.45 12.27 -5.37
CA VAL A 306 -17.83 12.82 -5.35
C VAL A 306 -17.98 13.95 -6.33
N SER A 307 -17.08 14.92 -6.34
CA SER A 307 -17.12 16.07 -7.25
C SER A 307 -17.17 15.63 -8.70
N HIS A 308 -16.27 14.71 -9.10
CA HIS A 308 -16.20 14.22 -10.47
C HIS A 308 -17.38 13.34 -10.85
N TYR A 309 -17.82 12.41 -9.98
CA TYR A 309 -19.01 11.60 -10.24
C TYR A 309 -20.27 12.46 -10.38
N ARG A 310 -20.40 13.52 -9.56
CA ARG A 310 -21.51 14.46 -9.64
C ARG A 310 -21.50 15.23 -10.97
N THR A 311 -20.35 15.77 -11.37
CA THR A 311 -20.22 16.45 -12.67
C THR A 311 -20.58 15.50 -13.83
N ALA A 312 -20.07 14.26 -13.82
CA ALA A 312 -20.40 13.25 -14.83
C ALA A 312 -21.90 12.94 -14.86
N PHE A 313 -22.54 12.85 -13.69
CA PHE A 313 -23.96 12.57 -13.56
C PHE A 313 -24.83 13.74 -14.05
N GLU A 314 -24.50 14.98 -13.68
CA GLU A 314 -25.22 16.19 -14.06
C GLU A 314 -25.07 16.50 -15.56
N GLU A 315 -23.90 16.31 -16.14
CA GLU A 315 -23.67 16.47 -17.58
C GLU A 315 -24.32 15.36 -18.43
N GLY A 316 -24.47 14.16 -17.87
CA GLY A 316 -25.08 13.00 -18.53
C GLY A 316 -24.33 12.48 -19.75
N ARG A 317 -23.12 12.98 -20.00
CA ARG A 317 -22.32 12.75 -21.20
C ARG A 317 -21.54 11.44 -21.12
N ASP A 318 -20.98 11.18 -19.93
CA ASP A 318 -20.08 10.07 -19.66
C ASP A 318 -20.78 8.86 -19.04
N ILE A 319 -22.05 9.00 -18.68
CA ILE A 319 -22.84 7.98 -17.97
C ILE A 319 -24.02 7.55 -18.85
N ALA A 320 -24.06 6.27 -19.21
CA ALA A 320 -25.19 5.71 -19.93
C ALA A 320 -26.43 5.55 -19.02
N GLU A 321 -27.61 5.79 -19.59
CA GLU A 321 -28.87 5.56 -18.89
C GLU A 321 -29.02 4.11 -18.41
N GLY A 322 -29.72 3.92 -17.29
CA GLY A 322 -30.00 2.62 -16.70
C GLY A 322 -29.02 2.23 -15.58
N ASN A 323 -28.47 1.02 -15.64
CA ASN A 323 -27.66 0.49 -14.56
C ASN A 323 -26.44 1.37 -14.19
N GLN A 324 -25.79 1.97 -15.18
CA GLN A 324 -24.65 2.83 -14.93
C GLN A 324 -25.05 4.13 -14.22
N GLN A 325 -26.18 4.71 -14.59
CA GLN A 325 -26.73 5.89 -13.94
C GLN A 325 -27.15 5.60 -12.48
N ILE A 326 -27.79 4.45 -12.24
CA ILE A 326 -28.18 4.00 -10.90
C ILE A 326 -26.94 3.78 -10.03
N GLN A 327 -25.92 3.14 -10.58
CA GLN A 327 -24.67 2.91 -9.86
C GLN A 327 -23.94 4.22 -9.54
N ALA A 328 -23.88 5.15 -10.47
CA ALA A 328 -23.24 6.45 -10.26
C ALA A 328 -23.95 7.27 -9.19
N SER A 329 -25.29 7.36 -9.22
CA SER A 329 -26.06 8.07 -8.19
C SER A 329 -25.89 7.43 -6.81
N TYR A 330 -25.83 6.10 -6.73
CA TYR A 330 -25.54 5.40 -5.49
C TYR A 330 -24.13 5.72 -4.95
N LEU A 331 -23.10 5.68 -5.82
CA LEU A 331 -21.75 6.03 -5.41
C LEU A 331 -21.65 7.46 -4.90
N ILE A 332 -22.27 8.43 -5.57
CA ILE A 332 -22.32 9.82 -5.08
C ILE A 332 -22.90 9.85 -3.66
N ALA A 333 -24.04 9.16 -3.44
CA ALA A 333 -24.69 9.12 -2.14
C ALA A 333 -23.80 8.50 -1.05
N GLU A 334 -23.26 7.31 -1.31
CA GLU A 334 -22.46 6.58 -0.34
C GLU A 334 -21.13 7.29 -0.01
N LEU A 335 -20.45 7.82 -1.02
CA LEU A 335 -19.22 8.58 -0.81
C LEU A 335 -19.50 9.90 -0.07
N SER A 336 -20.62 10.59 -0.35
CA SER A 336 -21.04 11.78 0.39
C SER A 336 -21.29 11.47 1.86
N ARG A 337 -21.95 10.35 2.20
CA ARG A 337 -22.12 9.88 3.57
C ARG A 337 -20.79 9.70 4.26
N ARG A 338 -19.83 9.00 3.62
CA ARG A 338 -18.51 8.72 4.17
C ARG A 338 -17.66 9.98 4.45
N ILE A 339 -17.84 11.03 3.66
CA ILE A 339 -17.15 12.30 3.92
C ILE A 339 -17.89 13.19 4.92
N GLY A 340 -19.11 12.81 5.34
CA GLY A 340 -19.95 13.53 6.30
C GLY A 340 -20.88 14.59 5.68
N ASP A 341 -21.10 14.53 4.36
CA ASP A 341 -22.11 15.36 3.68
C ASP A 341 -23.44 14.60 3.62
N PHE A 342 -24.13 14.58 4.76
CA PHE A 342 -25.34 13.78 4.95
C PHE A 342 -26.52 14.29 4.13
N ASP A 343 -26.58 15.56 3.82
CA ASP A 343 -27.66 16.15 3.02
C ASP A 343 -27.55 15.76 1.55
N MET A 344 -26.36 15.87 0.97
CA MET A 344 -26.10 15.39 -0.40
C MET A 344 -26.31 13.86 -0.48
N ALA A 345 -25.83 13.11 0.52
CA ALA A 345 -26.05 11.67 0.59
C ALA A 345 -27.55 11.33 0.54
N ARG A 346 -28.37 12.01 1.33
CA ARG A 346 -29.84 11.81 1.35
C ARG A 346 -30.47 12.10 -0.01
N GLU A 347 -30.09 13.19 -0.66
CA GLU A 347 -30.62 13.56 -1.98
C GLU A 347 -30.31 12.46 -3.02
N TYR A 348 -29.07 12.02 -3.08
CA TYR A 348 -28.65 11.03 -4.07
C TYR A 348 -29.10 9.60 -3.73
N PHE A 349 -29.27 9.20 -2.46
CA PHE A 349 -29.96 7.95 -2.12
C PHE A 349 -31.40 7.95 -2.61
N ASN A 350 -32.14 9.05 -2.40
CA ASN A 350 -33.49 9.17 -2.92
C ASN A 350 -33.56 9.13 -4.45
N THR A 351 -32.61 9.77 -5.13
CA THR A 351 -32.46 9.71 -6.59
C THR A 351 -32.21 8.29 -7.07
N THR A 352 -31.29 7.56 -6.40
CA THR A 352 -30.99 6.16 -6.70
C THR A 352 -32.22 5.26 -6.55
N ILE A 353 -32.97 5.44 -5.46
CA ILE A 353 -34.16 4.65 -5.17
C ILE A 353 -35.20 4.91 -6.26
N ARG A 354 -35.48 6.15 -6.60
CA ARG A 354 -36.47 6.52 -7.64
C ARG A 354 -36.09 5.98 -9.02
N THR A 355 -34.88 6.28 -9.49
CA THR A 355 -34.39 5.82 -10.80
C THR A 355 -34.27 4.30 -10.88
N GLY A 356 -33.88 3.64 -9.79
CA GLY A 356 -33.81 2.18 -9.70
C GLY A 356 -35.18 1.54 -9.80
N GLN A 357 -36.22 2.08 -9.10
CA GLN A 357 -37.60 1.60 -9.16
C GLN A 357 -38.18 1.77 -10.57
N GLU A 358 -37.98 2.94 -11.18
CA GLU A 358 -38.45 3.22 -12.54
C GLU A 358 -37.82 2.30 -13.57
N PHE A 359 -36.48 2.04 -13.45
CA PHE A 359 -35.78 1.14 -14.34
C PHE A 359 -36.26 -0.31 -14.20
N ILE A 360 -36.43 -0.81 -12.97
CA ILE A 360 -36.94 -2.15 -12.68
C ILE A 360 -38.38 -2.29 -13.21
N HIS A 361 -39.23 -1.28 -13.06
CA HIS A 361 -40.58 -1.31 -13.57
C HIS A 361 -40.61 -1.37 -15.10
N ARG A 362 -39.82 -0.55 -15.80
CA ARG A 362 -39.72 -0.55 -17.27
C ARG A 362 -39.20 -1.88 -17.84
N HIS A 363 -38.36 -2.61 -17.09
CA HIS A 363 -37.75 -3.86 -17.55
C HIS A 363 -38.23 -5.08 -16.75
N LYS A 364 -39.48 -5.07 -16.26
CA LYS A 364 -40.05 -6.08 -15.34
C LYS A 364 -39.96 -7.53 -15.84
N GLY A 365 -39.89 -7.75 -17.15
CA GLY A 365 -39.78 -9.08 -17.78
C GLY A 365 -38.32 -9.57 -17.92
N ASP A 366 -37.30 -8.71 -17.73
CA ASP A 366 -35.90 -9.05 -17.93
C ASP A 366 -35.13 -9.06 -16.58
N GLN A 367 -35.10 -10.25 -15.97
CA GLN A 367 -34.43 -10.43 -14.67
C GLN A 367 -32.89 -10.17 -14.75
N GLY A 368 -32.25 -10.56 -15.84
CA GLY A 368 -30.80 -10.35 -16.02
C GLY A 368 -30.46 -8.87 -16.06
N ARG A 369 -31.23 -8.07 -16.82
CA ARG A 369 -31.01 -6.63 -16.94
C ARG A 369 -31.29 -5.87 -15.64
N THR A 370 -32.24 -6.34 -14.82
CA THR A 370 -32.67 -5.67 -13.57
C THR A 370 -31.88 -6.16 -12.33
N ALA A 371 -31.10 -7.23 -12.40
CA ALA A 371 -30.43 -7.83 -11.26
C ALA A 371 -29.51 -6.83 -10.51
N LEU A 372 -28.66 -6.10 -11.26
CA LEU A 372 -27.77 -5.10 -10.68
C LEU A 372 -28.54 -3.94 -10.04
N ALA A 373 -29.57 -3.43 -10.75
CA ALA A 373 -30.41 -2.35 -10.22
C ALA A 373 -31.11 -2.74 -8.91
N ARG A 374 -31.57 -3.99 -8.78
CA ARG A 374 -32.21 -4.50 -7.55
C ARG A 374 -31.20 -4.51 -6.39
N LYS A 375 -29.99 -5.03 -6.62
CA LYS A 375 -28.93 -5.07 -5.61
C LYS A 375 -28.56 -3.66 -5.14
N ILE A 376 -28.40 -2.72 -6.07
CA ILE A 376 -28.05 -1.32 -5.72
C ILE A 376 -29.22 -0.65 -4.98
N LEU A 377 -30.45 -0.93 -5.35
CA LEU A 377 -31.63 -0.41 -4.66
C LEU A 377 -31.69 -0.86 -3.19
N GLU A 378 -31.43 -2.13 -2.92
CA GLU A 378 -31.35 -2.68 -1.56
C GLU A 378 -30.28 -1.96 -0.75
N LEU A 379 -29.07 -1.82 -1.31
CA LEU A 379 -27.97 -1.07 -0.68
C LEU A 379 -28.36 0.40 -0.43
N ALA A 380 -28.99 1.07 -1.40
CA ALA A 380 -29.40 2.47 -1.25
C ALA A 380 -30.43 2.68 -0.12
N ILE A 381 -31.35 1.74 0.05
CA ILE A 381 -32.33 1.78 1.14
C ILE A 381 -31.65 1.57 2.50
N GLU A 382 -30.75 0.60 2.60
CA GLU A 382 -30.00 0.29 3.81
C GLU A 382 -29.09 1.45 4.22
N GLN A 383 -28.24 1.93 3.30
CA GLN A 383 -27.30 3.01 3.56
C GLN A 383 -28.01 4.36 3.74
N GLY A 384 -29.15 4.57 3.11
CA GLY A 384 -30.00 5.74 3.34
C GLY A 384 -30.54 5.80 4.79
N ARG A 385 -30.87 4.65 5.40
CA ARG A 385 -31.25 4.58 6.83
C ARG A 385 -30.06 4.87 7.73
N THR A 386 -28.89 4.31 7.42
CA THR A 386 -27.64 4.57 8.13
C THR A 386 -27.28 6.06 8.08
N ASN A 387 -27.40 6.70 6.92
CA ASN A 387 -27.17 8.13 6.74
C ASN A 387 -28.06 8.98 7.66
N LEU A 388 -29.34 8.63 7.79
CA LEU A 388 -30.28 9.33 8.69
C LEU A 388 -29.92 9.15 10.16
N ALA A 389 -29.37 8.01 10.55
CA ALA A 389 -28.92 7.75 11.91
C ALA A 389 -27.64 8.56 12.24
N GLU A 390 -26.65 8.51 11.36
CA GLU A 390 -25.38 9.22 11.49
C GLU A 390 -25.59 10.75 11.51
N ALA A 391 -26.46 11.29 10.64
CA ALA A 391 -26.78 12.71 10.59
C ALA A 391 -27.44 13.27 11.88
N ARG A 392 -28.02 12.41 12.74
CA ARG A 392 -28.59 12.82 14.03
C ARG A 392 -27.55 12.86 15.14
N THR A 393 -26.42 12.23 14.95
CA THR A 393 -25.34 12.10 15.95
C THR A 393 -24.17 13.02 15.65
N ALA A 394 -24.06 13.55 14.44
CA ALA A 394 -23.06 14.52 13.98
C ALA A 394 -23.51 15.96 14.29
#